data_1a54bd2124053c24f42ebd6af9ee980c
#
_entry.id   1a54bd2124053c24f42ebd6af9ee980c
#
_cell.length_a   1.000
_cell.length_b   1.000
_cell.length_c   1.000
_cell.angle_alpha   90.00
_cell.angle_beta   90.00
_cell.angle_gamma   90.00
#
_symmetry.space_group_name_H-M   'P 1'
#
loop_
_entity.id
_entity.type
_entity.pdbx_description
1 polymer ?
#
loop_
_entity_poly.entity_id
_entity_poly.type
_entity_poly.pdbx_seq_one_letter_code
_entity_poly.pdbx_strand_id
1 'polypeptide(L)'
;MIREPFALGYQFVAMKMRFITIALFGFIPSFAHAAGYYLPNQDAFATARGNAFVATADTAAAVHYNPAGLTQLQEAQAVAGVYSIVLGNQAEVAGETTDAKTTLQAAPHLYYARPYNDRVSYGFGLNSPFGLGTEWGRDNNFSSVVSEASLMYISGASAIAYKVNDKLSLGASFSINYADLTLEQGLGAPGSYLRFSGDDIGVSGAISMRWQPSVQHAFGLIYSSKSSFDLSGETTSDLLPDDASSGLDFMTPARIAGGYSYRPAPGWNIEANVEWLDWDSLNTLTLESSSVGGSSPVPFEWESSFIYEIGVSYTTRGGYIFAAGYDLNQNSQPDKNFTAGVSDADRHWFNVGFGRKSEKFSWMLGYQLGYSNRTVNEAINPLANGRYEARHNALIFSWQQNF
;
A
#
# COMPACT_ATOMS: atom_id res chain seq x y z
N MET A 1 9.10 -61.89 -56.67
CA MET A 1 8.15 -60.75 -56.78
C MET A 1 7.72 -60.45 -55.37
N ILE A 2 8.57 -59.66 -54.66
CA ILE A 2 8.38 -59.30 -53.25
C ILE A 2 8.29 -57.75 -53.17
N ARG A 3 7.18 -57.28 -52.68
CA ARG A 3 6.89 -55.81 -52.48
C ARG A 3 7.49 -55.37 -51.16
N GLU A 4 8.31 -54.31 -51.16
CA GLU A 4 8.77 -53.61 -49.98
C GLU A 4 7.69 -52.69 -49.44
N PRO A 5 7.61 -52.48 -48.09
CA PRO A 5 6.72 -51.49 -47.50
C PRO A 5 7.39 -50.12 -47.36
N PHE A 6 6.61 -49.08 -47.64
CA PHE A 6 6.91 -47.67 -47.44
C PHE A 6 7.15 -47.34 -45.95
N ALA A 7 8.31 -46.80 -45.62
CA ALA A 7 8.61 -46.20 -44.32
C ALA A 7 8.31 -44.69 -44.37
N LEU A 8 7.30 -44.27 -43.62
CA LEU A 8 7.06 -42.84 -43.34
C LEU A 8 8.05 -42.39 -42.26
N GLY A 9 9.00 -41.52 -42.65
CA GLY A 9 9.90 -40.87 -41.73
C GLY A 9 9.22 -39.70 -41.02
N TYR A 10 9.01 -39.82 -39.70
CA TYR A 10 8.68 -38.68 -38.84
C TYR A 10 9.97 -37.95 -38.48
N GLN A 11 10.15 -36.75 -39.03
CA GLN A 11 11.17 -35.82 -38.54
C GLN A 11 10.70 -35.16 -37.26
N PHE A 12 11.22 -35.56 -36.12
CA PHE A 12 11.13 -34.80 -34.87
C PHE A 12 12.07 -33.60 -34.95
N VAL A 13 11.50 -32.43 -35.08
CA VAL A 13 12.22 -31.15 -34.88
C VAL A 13 12.45 -30.99 -33.38
N ALA A 14 13.64 -31.31 -32.93
CA ALA A 14 14.07 -31.06 -31.56
C ALA A 14 14.31 -29.56 -31.38
N MET A 15 13.35 -28.85 -30.78
CA MET A 15 13.48 -27.48 -30.35
C MET A 15 14.37 -27.46 -29.10
N LYS A 16 15.63 -27.06 -29.25
CA LYS A 16 16.56 -26.86 -28.14
C LYS A 16 16.12 -25.62 -27.36
N MET A 17 15.36 -25.83 -26.29
CA MET A 17 15.13 -24.81 -25.25
C MET A 17 16.46 -24.58 -24.51
N ARG A 18 17.13 -23.48 -24.80
CA ARG A 18 18.21 -22.96 -23.96
C ARG A 18 17.59 -22.36 -22.70
N PHE A 19 17.66 -23.10 -21.60
CA PHE A 19 17.44 -22.54 -20.27
C PHE A 19 18.57 -21.57 -19.97
N ILE A 20 18.26 -20.26 -20.00
CA ILE A 20 19.14 -19.24 -19.40
C ILE A 20 18.85 -19.32 -17.89
N THR A 21 19.73 -20.00 -17.17
CA THR A 21 19.76 -19.99 -15.72
C THR A 21 20.27 -18.62 -15.29
N ILE A 22 19.35 -17.69 -15.01
CA ILE A 22 19.67 -16.45 -14.30
C ILE A 22 19.81 -16.83 -12.82
N ALA A 23 21.04 -17.04 -12.40
CA ALA A 23 21.36 -17.14 -10.98
C ALA A 23 21.25 -15.74 -10.36
N LEU A 24 20.06 -15.38 -9.88
CA LEU A 24 19.87 -14.30 -8.92
C LEU A 24 20.44 -14.79 -7.57
N PHE A 25 21.71 -14.55 -7.36
CA PHE A 25 22.30 -14.60 -6.03
C PHE A 25 21.75 -13.41 -5.23
N GLY A 26 20.67 -13.67 -4.49
CA GLY A 26 20.16 -12.76 -3.49
C GLY A 26 21.13 -12.61 -2.33
N PHE A 27 21.81 -11.49 -2.25
CA PHE A 27 22.23 -10.95 -0.97
C PHE A 27 20.95 -10.44 -0.32
N ILE A 28 20.33 -11.25 0.53
CA ILE A 28 19.26 -10.79 1.43
C ILE A 28 19.98 -10.38 2.71
N PRO A 29 20.21 -9.09 2.96
CA PRO A 29 20.53 -8.66 4.30
C PRO A 29 19.29 -8.94 5.15
N SER A 30 19.46 -9.66 6.25
CA SER A 30 18.39 -9.95 7.21
C SER A 30 18.11 -8.67 8.02
N PHE A 31 17.37 -7.74 7.42
CA PHE A 31 16.76 -6.60 8.10
C PHE A 31 15.25 -6.80 7.97
N ALA A 32 14.58 -6.96 9.10
CA ALA A 32 13.14 -7.13 9.17
C ALA A 32 12.48 -5.75 9.33
N HIS A 33 11.73 -5.29 8.33
CA HIS A 33 11.04 -3.99 8.32
C HIS A 33 9.70 -4.06 7.54
N ALA A 34 8.60 -3.44 7.98
CA ALA A 34 7.28 -3.43 7.30
C ALA A 34 6.71 -2.01 7.01
N ALA A 35 5.57 -1.93 6.27
CA ALA A 35 5.05 -0.70 5.65
C ALA A 35 4.27 0.25 6.59
N GLY A 36 4.29 0.05 7.91
CA GLY A 36 3.57 0.90 8.87
C GLY A 36 2.08 0.96 8.58
N TYR A 37 1.54 2.18 8.40
CA TYR A 37 0.14 2.46 8.06
C TYR A 37 -0.06 2.86 6.58
N TYR A 38 0.90 2.56 5.69
CA TYR A 38 0.76 2.74 4.24
C TYR A 38 -0.14 1.66 3.63
N LEU A 39 -1.06 2.08 2.75
CA LEU A 39 -2.02 1.24 2.02
C LEU A 39 -1.76 1.36 0.50
N PRO A 40 -1.01 0.45 -0.12
CA PRO A 40 -0.75 0.50 -1.57
C PRO A 40 -1.98 0.16 -2.43
N ASN A 41 -3.03 -0.37 -1.83
CA ASN A 41 -4.21 -0.97 -2.46
C ASN A 41 -5.23 0.08 -2.92
N GLN A 42 -4.89 0.87 -3.93
CA GLN A 42 -5.68 2.02 -4.40
C GLN A 42 -6.40 1.77 -5.74
N ASP A 43 -6.36 0.54 -6.27
CA ASP A 43 -7.08 0.10 -7.48
C ASP A 43 -7.10 -1.43 -7.57
N ALA A 44 -8.23 -2.03 -7.99
CA ALA A 44 -8.36 -3.49 -8.06
C ALA A 44 -7.49 -4.15 -9.14
N PHE A 45 -7.21 -3.45 -10.25
CA PHE A 45 -6.32 -3.96 -11.30
C PHE A 45 -4.86 -4.03 -10.83
N ALA A 46 -4.44 -3.09 -9.98
CA ALA A 46 -3.14 -3.11 -9.33
C ALA A 46 -3.09 -4.16 -8.21
N THR A 47 -4.03 -4.11 -7.27
CA THR A 47 -4.07 -4.95 -6.07
C THR A 47 -4.13 -6.44 -6.40
N ALA A 48 -4.93 -6.84 -7.41
CA ALA A 48 -5.00 -8.24 -7.85
C ALA A 48 -3.67 -8.80 -8.36
N ARG A 49 -2.69 -7.93 -8.65
CA ARG A 49 -1.32 -8.28 -9.06
C ARG A 49 -0.28 -7.97 -7.98
N GLY A 50 -0.68 -7.96 -6.68
CA GLY A 50 0.23 -7.61 -5.59
C GLY A 50 0.75 -6.18 -5.70
N ASN A 51 -0.07 -5.24 -6.15
CA ASN A 51 0.23 -3.83 -6.39
C ASN A 51 1.35 -3.55 -7.43
N ALA A 52 1.87 -4.58 -8.11
CA ALA A 52 2.84 -4.43 -9.18
C ALA A 52 2.23 -3.70 -10.39
N PHE A 53 2.29 -2.36 -10.40
CA PHE A 53 1.61 -1.49 -11.36
C PHE A 53 2.39 -0.23 -11.77
N VAL A 54 3.56 0.04 -11.19
CA VAL A 54 4.36 1.26 -11.43
C VAL A 54 4.83 1.39 -12.89
N ALA A 55 5.21 0.28 -13.55
CA ALA A 55 5.62 0.28 -14.95
C ALA A 55 4.45 0.11 -15.92
N THR A 56 3.40 -0.61 -15.52
CA THR A 56 2.17 -0.76 -16.32
C THR A 56 1.37 0.54 -16.33
N ALA A 57 0.85 0.99 -15.20
CA ALA A 57 0.13 2.25 -14.95
C ALA A 57 -0.72 2.73 -16.16
N ASP A 58 -1.56 1.82 -16.73
CA ASP A 58 -2.26 2.01 -18.00
C ASP A 58 -3.76 2.32 -17.86
N THR A 59 -4.17 2.77 -16.66
CA THR A 59 -5.53 3.21 -16.34
C THR A 59 -5.52 4.62 -15.72
N ALA A 60 -6.71 5.21 -15.47
CA ALA A 60 -6.81 6.49 -14.78
C ALA A 60 -6.22 6.44 -13.34
N ALA A 61 -6.11 5.25 -12.70
CA ALA A 61 -5.44 5.07 -11.44
C ALA A 61 -3.92 5.38 -11.49
N ALA A 62 -3.34 5.54 -12.68
CA ALA A 62 -1.99 6.06 -12.85
C ALA A 62 -1.77 7.43 -12.17
N VAL A 63 -2.82 8.23 -11.92
CA VAL A 63 -2.74 9.45 -11.08
C VAL A 63 -2.05 9.17 -9.75
N HIS A 64 -2.30 8.00 -9.15
CA HIS A 64 -1.67 7.57 -7.90
C HIS A 64 -0.39 6.78 -8.13
N TYR A 65 -0.44 5.73 -8.98
CA TYR A 65 0.66 4.76 -9.09
C TYR A 65 1.87 5.27 -9.89
N ASN A 66 1.65 5.99 -10.99
CA ASN A 66 2.69 6.62 -11.82
C ASN A 66 2.03 7.59 -12.83
N PRO A 67 1.96 8.89 -12.53
CA PRO A 67 1.36 9.88 -13.43
C PRO A 67 1.86 9.85 -14.88
N ALA A 68 3.13 9.51 -15.13
CA ALA A 68 3.65 9.38 -16.49
C ALA A 68 2.90 8.33 -17.34
N GLY A 69 2.24 7.36 -16.68
CA GLY A 69 1.41 6.34 -17.33
C GLY A 69 0.15 6.89 -18.00
N LEU A 70 -0.34 8.06 -17.62
CA LEU A 70 -1.52 8.71 -18.21
C LEU A 70 -1.37 8.98 -19.72
N THR A 71 -0.15 9.10 -20.22
CA THR A 71 0.09 9.27 -21.67
C THR A 71 -0.28 8.05 -22.51
N GLN A 72 -0.60 6.91 -21.89
CA GLN A 72 -1.06 5.68 -22.57
C GLN A 72 -2.56 5.72 -22.89
N LEU A 73 -3.32 6.59 -22.23
CA LEU A 73 -4.77 6.71 -22.44
C LEU A 73 -5.04 7.28 -23.83
N GLN A 74 -5.96 6.65 -24.57
CA GLN A 74 -6.39 7.10 -25.89
C GLN A 74 -7.69 7.91 -25.84
N GLU A 75 -8.46 7.77 -24.76
CA GLU A 75 -9.75 8.39 -24.52
C GLU A 75 -9.90 8.75 -23.04
N ALA A 76 -10.93 9.50 -22.71
CA ALA A 76 -11.23 9.81 -21.33
C ALA A 76 -11.64 8.53 -20.56
N GLN A 77 -11.18 8.41 -19.31
CA GLN A 77 -11.43 7.25 -18.48
C GLN A 77 -11.76 7.67 -17.05
N ALA A 78 -12.78 7.05 -16.48
CA ALA A 78 -13.07 7.12 -15.06
C ALA A 78 -12.92 5.73 -14.43
N VAL A 79 -12.35 5.68 -13.22
CA VAL A 79 -12.26 4.48 -12.37
C VAL A 79 -12.87 4.79 -11.03
N ALA A 80 -13.75 3.94 -10.52
CA ALA A 80 -14.33 4.05 -9.20
C ALA A 80 -14.35 2.68 -8.51
N GLY A 81 -14.07 2.65 -7.23
CA GLY A 81 -14.07 1.39 -6.50
C GLY A 81 -13.92 1.56 -4.99
N VAL A 82 -13.76 0.44 -4.32
CA VAL A 82 -13.59 0.38 -2.87
C VAL A 82 -12.69 -0.78 -2.49
N TYR A 83 -11.74 -0.51 -1.62
CA TYR A 83 -10.97 -1.50 -0.88
C TYR A 83 -11.64 -1.71 0.49
N SER A 84 -11.97 -2.95 0.82
CA SER A 84 -12.63 -3.32 2.07
C SER A 84 -11.79 -4.38 2.76
N ILE A 85 -11.37 -4.11 3.99
CA ILE A 85 -10.48 -4.99 4.76
C ILE A 85 -11.08 -5.29 6.14
N VAL A 86 -10.94 -6.54 6.55
CA VAL A 86 -11.20 -7.02 7.90
C VAL A 86 -9.86 -7.34 8.54
N LEU A 87 -9.52 -6.60 9.61
CA LEU A 87 -8.30 -6.79 10.37
C LEU A 87 -8.55 -7.81 11.48
N GLY A 88 -7.71 -8.82 11.55
CA GLY A 88 -7.69 -9.81 12.63
C GLY A 88 -6.32 -9.74 13.32
N ASN A 89 -6.20 -8.86 14.33
CA ASN A 89 -4.99 -8.70 15.14
C ASN A 89 -5.17 -9.41 16.46
N GLN A 90 -4.14 -10.14 16.91
CA GLN A 90 -4.07 -10.83 18.17
C GLN A 90 -2.74 -10.54 18.85
N ALA A 91 -2.75 -10.34 20.17
CA ALA A 91 -1.57 -10.16 21.00
C ALA A 91 -1.56 -11.17 22.15
N GLU A 92 -0.41 -11.78 22.40
CA GLU A 92 -0.13 -12.59 23.60
C GLU A 92 0.92 -11.86 24.42
N VAL A 93 0.50 -11.23 25.53
CA VAL A 93 1.34 -10.40 26.41
C VAL A 93 1.23 -10.90 27.82
N ALA A 94 2.37 -11.17 28.48
CA ALA A 94 2.43 -11.70 29.85
C ALA A 94 1.58 -12.99 30.07
N GLY A 95 1.45 -13.82 29.03
CA GLY A 95 0.69 -15.07 29.07
C GLY A 95 -0.83 -14.93 28.88
N GLU A 96 -1.31 -13.74 28.61
CA GLU A 96 -2.71 -13.47 28.25
C GLU A 96 -2.85 -13.17 26.76
N THR A 97 -3.88 -13.75 26.14
CA THR A 97 -4.20 -13.51 24.72
C THR A 97 -5.34 -12.51 24.62
N THR A 98 -5.12 -11.47 23.85
CA THR A 98 -6.12 -10.42 23.55
C THR A 98 -6.32 -10.34 22.04
N ASP A 99 -7.57 -10.39 21.62
CA ASP A 99 -7.96 -10.12 20.23
C ASP A 99 -8.35 -8.64 20.09
N ALA A 100 -7.84 -7.95 19.07
CA ALA A 100 -8.35 -6.64 18.72
C ALA A 100 -9.77 -6.76 18.18
N LYS A 101 -10.57 -5.72 18.37
CA LYS A 101 -11.92 -5.66 17.84
C LYS A 101 -11.90 -5.79 16.31
N THR A 102 -12.56 -6.81 15.81
CA THR A 102 -12.69 -7.01 14.37
C THR A 102 -13.64 -5.98 13.80
N THR A 103 -13.13 -5.11 12.94
CA THR A 103 -13.91 -4.09 12.24
C THR A 103 -13.70 -4.20 10.74
N LEU A 104 -14.78 -3.98 9.98
CA LEU A 104 -14.70 -3.79 8.53
C LEU A 104 -14.31 -2.34 8.26
N GLN A 105 -13.17 -2.14 7.63
CA GLN A 105 -12.71 -0.83 7.16
C GLN A 105 -12.84 -0.74 5.65
N ALA A 106 -13.13 0.45 5.12
CA ALA A 106 -13.31 0.68 3.71
C ALA A 106 -12.60 1.96 3.25
N ALA A 107 -11.82 1.83 2.18
CA ALA A 107 -11.13 2.94 1.52
C ALA A 107 -11.66 3.08 0.07
N PRO A 108 -12.57 4.02 -0.21
CA PRO A 108 -13.05 4.28 -1.55
C PRO A 108 -11.96 4.96 -2.39
N HIS A 109 -12.00 4.73 -3.70
CA HIS A 109 -11.14 5.42 -4.66
C HIS A 109 -11.92 5.83 -5.90
N LEU A 110 -11.53 6.98 -6.44
CA LEU A 110 -12.11 7.56 -7.65
C LEU A 110 -11.00 8.23 -8.46
N TYR A 111 -10.93 7.93 -9.74
CA TYR A 111 -9.98 8.56 -10.66
C TYR A 111 -10.69 8.97 -11.95
N TYR A 112 -10.27 10.08 -12.51
CA TYR A 112 -10.62 10.51 -13.85
C TYR A 112 -9.37 10.98 -14.56
N ALA A 113 -9.15 10.54 -15.79
CA ALA A 113 -8.04 11.02 -16.59
C ALA A 113 -8.42 11.04 -18.08
N ARG A 114 -7.75 11.92 -18.82
CA ARG A 114 -7.95 12.01 -20.26
C ARG A 114 -6.73 12.59 -20.99
N PRO A 115 -6.52 12.23 -22.25
CA PRO A 115 -5.61 12.97 -23.11
C PRO A 115 -6.18 14.37 -23.39
N TYR A 116 -5.30 15.39 -23.31
CA TYR A 116 -5.59 16.75 -23.75
C TYR A 116 -5.22 16.93 -25.23
N ASN A 117 -4.10 16.33 -25.63
CA ASN A 117 -3.62 16.23 -27.00
C ASN A 117 -2.67 15.01 -27.12
N ASP A 118 -2.01 14.83 -28.27
CA ASP A 118 -1.13 13.68 -28.57
C ASP A 118 0.06 13.54 -27.60
N ARG A 119 0.38 14.58 -26.82
CA ARG A 119 1.54 14.60 -25.90
C ARG A 119 1.20 14.85 -24.46
N VAL A 120 0.06 15.46 -24.15
CA VAL A 120 -0.31 15.86 -22.79
C VAL A 120 -1.55 15.13 -22.39
N SER A 121 -1.51 14.52 -21.20
CA SER A 121 -2.67 13.97 -20.50
C SER A 121 -2.75 14.55 -19.09
N TYR A 122 -3.94 14.63 -18.54
CA TYR A 122 -4.15 15.07 -17.17
C TYR A 122 -5.17 14.17 -16.47
N GLY A 123 -5.16 14.20 -15.15
CA GLY A 123 -6.08 13.40 -14.35
C GLY A 123 -6.27 13.97 -12.95
N PHE A 124 -7.31 13.47 -12.30
CA PHE A 124 -7.67 13.76 -10.92
C PHE A 124 -7.95 12.45 -10.20
N GLY A 125 -7.64 12.40 -8.91
CA GLY A 125 -7.86 11.22 -8.08
C GLY A 125 -8.30 11.60 -6.68
N LEU A 126 -9.13 10.75 -6.08
CA LEU A 126 -9.48 10.75 -4.67
C LEU A 126 -9.26 9.34 -4.14
N ASN A 127 -8.41 9.19 -3.14
CA ASN A 127 -8.04 7.89 -2.61
C ASN A 127 -7.50 8.00 -1.16
N SER A 128 -7.20 6.87 -0.53
CA SER A 128 -6.75 6.80 0.87
C SER A 128 -5.46 5.95 0.96
N PRO A 129 -4.29 6.51 0.59
CA PRO A 129 -3.03 5.76 0.55
C PRO A 129 -2.42 5.50 1.93
N PHE A 130 -3.01 6.01 3.00
CA PHE A 130 -2.65 5.71 4.38
C PHE A 130 -3.92 5.43 5.18
N GLY A 131 -3.78 4.65 6.24
CA GLY A 131 -4.88 4.33 7.13
C GLY A 131 -4.47 3.38 8.23
N LEU A 132 -5.14 3.49 9.35
CA LEU A 132 -4.94 2.64 10.52
C LEU A 132 -6.28 2.50 11.24
N GLY A 133 -6.51 1.35 11.85
CA GLY A 133 -7.67 1.13 12.68
C GLY A 133 -7.48 -0.11 13.52
N THR A 134 -6.91 0.07 14.72
CA THR A 134 -6.71 -1.00 15.70
C THR A 134 -7.35 -0.59 17.02
N GLU A 135 -8.26 -1.40 17.55
CA GLU A 135 -8.92 -1.19 18.83
C GLU A 135 -8.74 -2.45 19.68
N TRP A 136 -7.91 -2.36 20.71
CA TRP A 136 -7.65 -3.44 21.67
C TRP A 136 -8.61 -3.41 22.87
N GLY A 137 -9.28 -2.25 23.09
CA GLY A 137 -10.06 -1.97 24.27
C GLY A 137 -9.20 -1.62 25.50
N ARG A 138 -9.87 -1.25 26.58
CA ARG A 138 -9.21 -0.74 27.81
C ARG A 138 -8.94 -1.82 28.85
N ASP A 139 -9.59 -2.98 28.72
CA ASP A 139 -9.56 -4.08 29.70
C ASP A 139 -8.57 -5.19 29.27
N ASN A 140 -7.31 -4.83 29.07
CA ASN A 140 -6.22 -5.77 28.79
C ASN A 140 -4.93 -5.34 29.49
N ASN A 141 -3.98 -6.25 29.62
CA ASN A 141 -2.75 -6.07 30.41
C ASN A 141 -1.70 -5.14 29.76
N PHE A 142 -1.90 -4.71 28.52
CA PHE A 142 -1.06 -3.72 27.82
C PHE A 142 -1.83 -2.46 27.38
N SER A 143 -3.02 -2.23 27.91
CA SER A 143 -3.83 -1.05 27.58
C SER A 143 -3.12 0.28 27.83
N SER A 144 -2.19 0.32 28.80
CA SER A 144 -1.33 1.49 29.06
C SER A 144 -0.27 1.73 27.98
N VAL A 145 -0.08 0.81 27.02
CA VAL A 145 0.72 1.04 25.82
C VAL A 145 -0.16 1.68 24.74
N VAL A 146 -1.31 1.05 24.48
CA VAL A 146 -2.31 1.51 23.52
C VAL A 146 -3.62 0.75 23.73
N SER A 147 -4.74 1.44 23.69
CA SER A 147 -6.08 0.84 23.65
C SER A 147 -6.77 1.06 22.29
N GLU A 148 -6.49 2.18 21.62
CA GLU A 148 -6.97 2.48 20.27
C GLU A 148 -5.94 3.31 19.50
N ALA A 149 -5.77 3.00 18.20
CA ALA A 149 -5.08 3.85 17.24
C ALA A 149 -5.86 3.85 15.92
N SER A 150 -6.28 5.01 15.46
CA SER A 150 -7.07 5.19 14.25
C SER A 150 -6.56 6.35 13.43
N LEU A 151 -6.35 6.14 12.13
CA LEU A 151 -5.99 7.16 11.16
C LEU A 151 -6.94 7.08 9.97
N MET A 152 -7.72 8.14 9.76
CA MET A 152 -8.41 8.38 8.49
C MET A 152 -7.58 9.34 7.65
N TYR A 153 -7.27 8.94 6.42
CA TYR A 153 -6.47 9.74 5.50
C TYR A 153 -7.14 9.77 4.13
N ILE A 154 -7.35 10.97 3.60
CA ILE A 154 -7.96 11.18 2.28
C ILE A 154 -7.04 12.09 1.46
N SER A 155 -6.68 11.64 0.26
CA SER A 155 -5.84 12.39 -0.69
C SER A 155 -6.63 12.77 -1.94
N GLY A 156 -6.67 14.06 -2.25
CA GLY A 156 -7.16 14.61 -3.50
C GLY A 156 -5.98 15.02 -4.39
N ALA A 157 -5.74 14.29 -5.48
CA ALA A 157 -4.60 14.50 -6.38
C ALA A 157 -5.00 15.09 -7.73
N SER A 158 -4.17 15.98 -8.26
CA SER A 158 -4.20 16.46 -9.64
C SER A 158 -2.90 16.08 -10.32
N ALA A 159 -2.96 15.49 -11.50
CA ALA A 159 -1.79 14.97 -12.22
C ALA A 159 -1.75 15.48 -13.67
N ILE A 160 -0.53 15.66 -14.15
CA ILE A 160 -0.23 15.96 -15.55
C ILE A 160 0.88 15.04 -16.04
N ALA A 161 0.77 14.58 -17.29
CA ALA A 161 1.76 13.76 -17.95
C ALA A 161 2.13 14.33 -19.32
N TYR A 162 3.41 14.18 -19.67
CA TYR A 162 3.95 14.64 -20.94
C TYR A 162 4.70 13.51 -21.66
N LYS A 163 4.26 13.20 -22.88
CA LYS A 163 4.90 12.27 -23.80
C LYS A 163 6.09 12.94 -24.48
N VAL A 164 7.31 12.68 -23.99
CA VAL A 164 8.55 13.22 -24.55
C VAL A 164 8.78 12.67 -25.97
N ASN A 165 8.60 11.36 -26.12
CA ASN A 165 8.63 10.63 -27.38
C ASN A 165 7.82 9.32 -27.24
N ASP A 166 7.82 8.47 -28.28
CA ASP A 166 7.03 7.23 -28.29
C ASP A 166 7.48 6.19 -27.23
N LYS A 167 8.63 6.39 -26.60
CA LYS A 167 9.19 5.47 -25.59
C LYS A 167 9.27 6.05 -24.20
N LEU A 168 9.23 7.38 -24.04
CA LEU A 168 9.47 8.05 -22.77
C LEU A 168 8.35 9.05 -22.47
N SER A 169 7.80 8.93 -21.29
CA SER A 169 6.84 9.86 -20.70
C SER A 169 7.31 10.30 -19.32
N LEU A 170 6.99 11.54 -18.97
CA LEU A 170 7.21 12.13 -17.66
C LEU A 170 5.86 12.52 -17.06
N GLY A 171 5.75 12.52 -15.74
CA GLY A 171 4.54 12.91 -15.03
C GLY A 171 4.85 13.65 -13.75
N ALA A 172 3.89 14.44 -13.31
CA ALA A 172 3.91 15.11 -12.03
C ALA A 172 2.50 15.14 -11.44
N SER A 173 2.40 15.14 -10.11
CA SER A 173 1.15 15.36 -9.40
C SER A 173 1.35 16.26 -8.20
N PHE A 174 0.24 16.90 -7.80
CA PHE A 174 0.10 17.66 -6.57
C PHE A 174 -1.13 17.13 -5.84
N SER A 175 -1.02 16.96 -4.52
CA SER A 175 -2.08 16.41 -3.68
C SER A 175 -2.34 17.31 -2.47
N ILE A 176 -3.62 17.45 -2.14
CA ILE A 176 -4.09 17.98 -0.86
C ILE A 176 -4.58 16.78 -0.06
N ASN A 177 -4.09 16.67 1.16
CA ASN A 177 -4.27 15.50 2.02
C ASN A 177 -4.95 15.94 3.32
N TYR A 178 -6.00 15.24 3.72
CA TYR A 178 -6.64 15.37 5.02
C TYR A 178 -6.27 14.19 5.89
N ALA A 179 -5.88 14.44 7.13
CA ALA A 179 -5.59 13.42 8.14
C ALA A 179 -6.37 13.69 9.41
N ASP A 180 -7.02 12.67 9.95
CA ASP A 180 -7.69 12.67 11.26
C ASP A 180 -7.12 11.48 12.05
N LEU A 181 -6.47 11.77 13.17
CA LEU A 181 -5.75 10.81 14.00
C LEU A 181 -6.36 10.74 15.40
N THR A 182 -6.68 9.53 15.83
CA THR A 182 -7.04 9.23 17.22
C THR A 182 -6.02 8.27 17.82
N LEU A 183 -5.52 8.62 19.00
CA LEU A 183 -4.65 7.76 19.82
C LEU A 183 -5.22 7.69 21.23
N GLU A 184 -5.38 6.46 21.77
CA GLU A 184 -5.86 6.24 23.12
C GLU A 184 -4.99 5.21 23.85
N GLN A 185 -4.72 5.49 25.12
CA GLN A 185 -4.06 4.57 26.04
C GLN A 185 -4.77 4.55 27.40
N GLY A 186 -4.69 3.44 28.11
CA GLY A 186 -5.12 3.33 29.49
C GLY A 186 -4.14 4.00 30.47
N LEU A 187 -4.66 4.45 31.62
CA LEU A 187 -3.85 5.11 32.66
C LEU A 187 -3.59 4.22 33.89
N GLY A 188 -3.71 2.89 33.72
CA GLY A 188 -3.38 1.89 34.75
C GLY A 188 -4.49 1.61 35.78
N ALA A 189 -5.51 2.45 35.91
CA ALA A 189 -6.72 2.11 36.64
C ALA A 189 -7.77 1.51 35.70
N PRO A 190 -8.59 0.53 36.14
CA PRO A 190 -9.58 -0.08 35.28
C PRO A 190 -10.51 0.94 34.63
N GLY A 191 -10.57 0.93 33.28
CA GLY A 191 -11.40 1.84 32.48
C GLY A 191 -10.86 3.26 32.32
N SER A 192 -9.81 3.67 33.05
CA SER A 192 -9.20 4.99 32.90
C SER A 192 -8.43 5.12 31.59
N TYR A 193 -8.47 6.30 30.98
CA TYR A 193 -7.88 6.52 29.67
C TYR A 193 -7.35 7.93 29.48
N LEU A 194 -6.44 8.09 28.52
CA LEU A 194 -6.03 9.33 27.88
C LEU A 194 -6.21 9.18 26.39
N ARG A 195 -7.00 10.06 25.76
CA ARG A 195 -7.32 10.02 24.33
C ARG A 195 -7.01 11.36 23.70
N PHE A 196 -6.16 11.37 22.69
CA PHE A 196 -6.00 12.49 21.75
C PHE A 196 -6.83 12.22 20.49
N SER A 197 -7.50 13.25 19.96
CA SER A 197 -8.13 13.26 18.65
C SER A 197 -7.91 14.61 18.01
N GLY A 198 -7.40 14.65 16.78
CA GLY A 198 -7.12 15.88 16.06
C GLY A 198 -6.96 15.64 14.56
N ASP A 199 -7.15 16.72 13.80
CA ASP A 199 -7.09 16.68 12.35
C ASP A 199 -6.31 17.88 11.76
N ASP A 200 -5.87 17.72 10.49
CA ASP A 200 -5.21 18.78 9.74
C ASP A 200 -5.21 18.48 8.23
N ILE A 201 -4.81 19.49 7.44
CA ILE A 201 -4.65 19.43 6.00
C ILE A 201 -3.19 19.66 5.63
N GLY A 202 -2.57 18.63 5.03
CA GLY A 202 -1.23 18.69 4.49
C GLY A 202 -1.21 18.68 2.97
N VAL A 203 -0.03 18.86 2.39
CA VAL A 203 0.19 18.79 0.95
C VAL A 203 1.34 17.88 0.61
N SER A 204 1.29 17.28 -0.57
CA SER A 204 2.39 16.49 -1.13
C SER A 204 2.44 16.61 -2.65
N GLY A 205 3.51 16.11 -3.26
CA GLY A 205 3.65 16.06 -4.71
C GLY A 205 4.44 14.85 -5.15
N ALA A 206 4.28 14.48 -6.42
CA ALA A 206 5.08 13.43 -7.01
C ALA A 206 5.62 13.81 -8.38
N ILE A 207 6.76 13.22 -8.72
CA ILE A 207 7.33 13.24 -10.07
C ILE A 207 7.56 11.80 -10.53
N SER A 208 7.38 11.55 -11.81
CA SER A 208 7.45 10.19 -12.30
C SER A 208 7.95 10.10 -13.75
N MET A 209 8.38 8.91 -14.08
CA MET A 209 8.85 8.56 -15.41
C MET A 209 8.30 7.18 -15.81
N ARG A 210 7.98 7.03 -17.08
CA ARG A 210 7.71 5.73 -17.70
C ARG A 210 8.50 5.61 -18.98
N TRP A 211 9.30 4.54 -19.09
CA TRP A 211 10.10 4.23 -20.27
C TRP A 211 9.73 2.86 -20.84
N GLN A 212 9.29 2.84 -22.09
CA GLN A 212 8.89 1.63 -22.82
C GLN A 212 9.77 1.46 -24.07
N PRO A 213 10.96 0.86 -23.94
CA PRO A 213 11.88 0.67 -25.07
C PRO A 213 11.31 -0.22 -26.17
N SER A 214 10.42 -1.17 -25.82
CA SER A 214 9.74 -2.05 -26.77
C SER A 214 8.32 -2.38 -26.31
N VAL A 215 7.53 -3.05 -27.13
CA VAL A 215 6.17 -3.51 -26.77
C VAL A 215 6.19 -4.47 -25.57
N GLN A 216 7.27 -5.26 -25.43
CA GLN A 216 7.40 -6.27 -24.40
C GLN A 216 7.91 -5.71 -23.06
N HIS A 217 8.65 -4.61 -23.05
CA HIS A 217 9.39 -4.13 -21.88
C HIS A 217 8.97 -2.71 -21.52
N ALA A 218 8.58 -2.50 -20.27
CA ALA A 218 8.35 -1.18 -19.71
C ALA A 218 9.00 -1.04 -18.32
N PHE A 219 9.45 0.16 -18.02
CA PHE A 219 10.02 0.56 -16.74
C PHE A 219 9.27 1.77 -16.22
N GLY A 220 9.03 1.80 -14.92
CA GLY A 220 8.40 2.92 -14.23
C GLY A 220 9.25 3.35 -13.05
N LEU A 221 9.23 4.64 -12.75
CA LEU A 221 9.84 5.22 -11.55
C LEU A 221 8.94 6.36 -11.08
N ILE A 222 8.71 6.43 -9.77
CA ILE A 222 8.00 7.53 -9.12
C ILE A 222 8.69 7.88 -7.81
N TYR A 223 8.81 9.17 -7.54
CA TYR A 223 9.09 9.74 -6.23
C TYR A 223 7.87 10.52 -5.77
N SER A 224 7.41 10.26 -4.54
CA SER A 224 6.35 11.01 -3.87
C SER A 224 6.94 11.64 -2.60
N SER A 225 6.68 12.94 -2.39
CA SER A 225 7.16 13.63 -1.20
C SER A 225 6.36 13.20 0.04
N LYS A 226 6.95 13.40 1.21
CA LYS A 226 6.23 13.33 2.48
C LYS A 226 5.11 14.38 2.54
N SER A 227 4.11 14.14 3.39
CA SER A 227 3.13 15.13 3.83
C SER A 227 3.27 15.32 5.33
N SER A 228 3.32 16.58 5.79
CA SER A 228 3.41 16.91 7.21
C SER A 228 2.11 17.58 7.66
N PHE A 229 1.73 17.36 8.91
CA PHE A 229 0.49 17.80 9.53
C PHE A 229 0.80 18.31 10.94
N ASP A 230 0.20 19.43 11.31
CA ASP A 230 0.19 20.00 12.65
C ASP A 230 -1.22 19.77 13.22
N LEU A 231 -1.52 18.49 13.58
CA LEU A 231 -2.85 18.08 14.01
C LEU A 231 -3.29 18.92 15.21
N SER A 232 -4.43 19.60 15.08
CA SER A 232 -5.05 20.38 16.14
C SER A 232 -6.31 19.67 16.62
N GLY A 233 -6.45 19.54 17.94
CA GLY A 233 -7.57 18.79 18.50
C GLY A 233 -7.64 18.88 20.02
N GLU A 234 -8.12 17.80 20.63
CA GLU A 234 -8.40 17.74 22.06
C GLU A 234 -7.80 16.49 22.69
N THR A 235 -7.34 16.63 23.93
CA THR A 235 -7.02 15.50 24.80
C THR A 235 -8.09 15.36 25.87
N THR A 236 -8.72 14.20 25.92
CA THR A 236 -9.78 13.84 26.86
C THR A 236 -9.30 12.74 27.82
N SER A 237 -9.79 12.75 29.05
CA SER A 237 -9.50 11.72 30.06
C SER A 237 -10.59 11.71 31.12
N ASP A 238 -10.87 10.56 31.69
CA ASP A 238 -11.73 10.42 32.87
C ASP A 238 -11.11 10.96 34.17
N LEU A 239 -9.81 11.26 34.14
CA LEU A 239 -9.06 11.84 35.28
C LEU A 239 -8.93 13.37 35.19
N LEU A 240 -9.36 13.99 34.09
CA LEU A 240 -9.29 15.43 33.87
C LEU A 240 -10.66 16.06 34.09
N PRO A 241 -10.74 17.25 34.71
CA PRO A 241 -12.00 17.93 34.93
C PRO A 241 -12.62 18.48 33.63
N ASP A 242 -11.79 18.83 32.65
CA ASP A 242 -12.17 19.40 31.35
C ASP A 242 -11.27 18.86 30.24
N ASP A 243 -11.77 18.86 29.01
CA ASP A 243 -11.01 18.52 27.81
C ASP A 243 -9.94 19.58 27.56
N ALA A 244 -8.75 19.17 27.17
CA ALA A 244 -7.62 20.06 26.95
C ALA A 244 -7.34 20.23 25.45
N SER A 245 -7.27 21.47 24.97
CA SER A 245 -6.77 21.76 23.63
C SER A 245 -5.35 21.20 23.48
N SER A 246 -5.10 20.51 22.38
CA SER A 246 -3.88 19.76 22.16
C SER A 246 -3.45 19.78 20.70
N GLY A 247 -2.15 19.64 20.47
CA GLY A 247 -1.54 19.52 19.14
C GLY A 247 -0.64 18.30 19.04
N LEU A 248 -0.50 17.73 17.84
CA LEU A 248 0.38 16.62 17.56
C LEU A 248 0.99 16.77 16.15
N ASP A 249 2.32 16.82 16.10
CA ASP A 249 3.04 16.77 14.83
C ASP A 249 2.97 15.35 14.24
N PHE A 250 2.46 15.23 13.01
CA PHE A 250 2.31 13.97 12.33
C PHE A 250 2.82 14.04 10.88
N MET A 251 3.27 12.94 10.31
CA MET A 251 3.69 12.90 8.92
C MET A 251 3.45 11.55 8.26
N THR A 252 3.33 11.58 6.93
CA THR A 252 3.44 10.39 6.08
C THR A 252 4.79 10.38 5.38
N PRO A 253 5.42 9.20 5.15
CA PRO A 253 6.76 9.11 4.60
C PRO A 253 6.83 9.56 3.14
N ALA A 254 8.02 10.01 2.72
CA ALA A 254 8.35 10.05 1.30
C ALA A 254 8.48 8.62 0.75
N ARG A 255 8.26 8.45 -0.56
CA ARG A 255 8.25 7.16 -1.24
C ARG A 255 9.00 7.23 -2.56
N ILE A 256 9.81 6.19 -2.84
CA ILE A 256 10.37 5.93 -4.17
C ILE A 256 9.91 4.54 -4.59
N ALA A 257 9.29 4.41 -5.75
CA ALA A 257 8.91 3.12 -6.31
C ALA A 257 9.47 2.95 -7.72
N GLY A 258 10.12 1.80 -7.96
CA GLY A 258 10.63 1.41 -9.26
C GLY A 258 9.98 0.11 -9.73
N GLY A 259 9.57 0.03 -10.99
CA GLY A 259 8.90 -1.14 -11.55
C GLY A 259 9.43 -1.57 -12.91
N TYR A 260 9.34 -2.87 -13.17
CA TYR A 260 9.63 -3.47 -14.46
C TYR A 260 8.50 -4.39 -14.89
N SER A 261 7.90 -4.11 -16.04
CA SER A 261 6.82 -4.89 -16.66
C SER A 261 7.33 -5.63 -17.90
N TYR A 262 7.04 -6.94 -17.97
CA TYR A 262 7.35 -7.81 -19.08
C TYR A 262 6.08 -8.41 -19.69
N ARG A 263 5.89 -8.22 -20.98
CA ARG A 263 4.76 -8.71 -21.77
C ARG A 263 5.24 -9.76 -22.79
N PRO A 264 5.42 -11.05 -22.37
CA PRO A 264 6.01 -12.08 -23.21
C PRO A 264 5.16 -12.45 -24.45
N ALA A 265 3.84 -12.31 -24.34
CA ALA A 265 2.88 -12.64 -25.38
C ALA A 265 1.60 -11.80 -25.22
N PRO A 266 0.75 -11.70 -26.26
CA PRO A 266 -0.53 -10.99 -26.17
C PRO A 266 -1.37 -11.48 -24.99
N GLY A 267 -1.89 -10.53 -24.23
CA GLY A 267 -2.71 -10.74 -23.04
C GLY A 267 -1.91 -10.96 -21.75
N TRP A 268 -0.63 -11.31 -21.78
CA TRP A 268 0.21 -11.51 -20.60
C TRP A 268 0.90 -10.22 -20.15
N ASN A 269 0.90 -10.00 -18.85
CA ASN A 269 1.72 -8.98 -18.20
C ASN A 269 2.28 -9.55 -16.89
N ILE A 270 3.60 -9.48 -16.73
CA ILE A 270 4.33 -9.84 -15.51
C ILE A 270 5.05 -8.58 -15.07
N GLU A 271 4.88 -8.17 -13.82
CA GLU A 271 5.54 -6.98 -13.30
C GLU A 271 6.13 -7.25 -11.93
N ALA A 272 7.28 -6.65 -11.66
CA ALA A 272 7.90 -6.61 -10.35
C ALA A 272 8.24 -5.17 -10.01
N ASN A 273 7.93 -4.77 -8.77
CA ASN A 273 8.29 -3.47 -8.22
C ASN A 273 9.10 -3.61 -6.94
N VAL A 274 9.85 -2.57 -6.65
CA VAL A 274 10.45 -2.32 -5.35
C VAL A 274 10.07 -0.90 -4.95
N GLU A 275 9.51 -0.77 -3.75
CA GLU A 275 9.20 0.52 -3.14
C GLU A 275 10.06 0.74 -1.91
N TRP A 276 10.55 1.93 -1.70
CA TRP A 276 11.22 2.41 -0.50
C TRP A 276 10.36 3.49 0.15
N LEU A 277 10.18 3.39 1.46
CA LEU A 277 9.41 4.32 2.30
C LEU A 277 10.34 4.92 3.36
N ASP A 278 10.38 6.24 3.42
CA ASP A 278 11.23 7.03 4.34
C ASP A 278 10.61 7.14 5.74
N TRP A 279 10.45 6.00 6.41
CA TRP A 279 9.91 5.99 7.76
C TRP A 279 10.85 6.58 8.81
N ASP A 280 12.18 6.73 8.53
CA ASP A 280 13.13 7.42 9.41
C ASP A 280 12.69 8.84 9.75
N SER A 281 11.89 9.45 8.88
CA SER A 281 11.34 10.79 9.12
C SER A 281 10.31 10.81 10.26
N LEU A 282 9.73 9.66 10.65
CA LEU A 282 8.86 9.48 11.81
C LEU A 282 9.69 9.13 13.05
N ASN A 283 10.42 10.10 13.58
CA ASN A 283 11.36 9.91 14.69
C ASN A 283 10.67 10.07 16.05
N THR A 284 10.02 11.22 16.29
CA THR A 284 9.35 11.52 17.55
C THR A 284 8.03 12.21 17.24
N LEU A 285 6.94 11.71 17.81
CA LEU A 285 5.68 12.43 17.88
C LEU A 285 5.66 13.22 19.18
N THR A 286 5.29 14.49 19.12
CA THR A 286 5.21 15.34 20.30
C THR A 286 3.76 15.74 20.53
N LEU A 287 3.18 15.24 21.62
CA LEU A 287 1.87 15.68 22.09
C LEU A 287 2.05 16.94 22.92
N GLU A 288 1.50 18.04 22.45
CA GLU A 288 1.43 19.30 23.17
C GLU A 288 0.05 19.46 23.78
N SER A 289 -0.04 19.39 25.11
CA SER A 289 -1.31 19.55 25.81
C SER A 289 -1.11 20.04 27.25
N SER A 290 -1.96 20.93 27.69
CA SER A 290 -1.98 21.38 29.09
C SER A 290 -2.34 20.24 30.05
N SER A 291 -3.05 19.22 29.60
CA SER A 291 -3.45 18.06 30.40
C SER A 291 -2.28 17.16 30.79
N VAL A 292 -1.22 17.10 29.97
CA VAL A 292 0.00 16.34 30.25
C VAL A 292 1.15 17.21 30.77
N GLY A 293 0.83 18.46 31.16
CA GLY A 293 1.81 19.39 31.73
C GLY A 293 2.68 20.09 30.69
N GLY A 294 2.24 20.17 29.43
CA GLY A 294 2.93 20.84 28.33
C GLY A 294 3.26 19.89 27.17
N SER A 295 4.54 19.72 26.85
CA SER A 295 5.01 18.87 25.76
C SER A 295 5.41 17.48 26.25
N SER A 296 4.87 16.44 25.61
CA SER A 296 5.19 15.03 25.90
C SER A 296 5.71 14.35 24.62
N PRO A 297 7.04 14.19 24.47
CA PRO A 297 7.62 13.51 23.33
C PRO A 297 7.43 11.99 23.43
N VAL A 298 6.97 11.36 22.36
CA VAL A 298 6.85 9.91 22.21
C VAL A 298 7.82 9.48 21.11
N PRO A 299 8.93 8.81 21.46
CA PRO A 299 9.90 8.36 20.48
C PRO A 299 9.35 7.18 19.68
N PHE A 300 9.26 7.31 18.38
CA PHE A 300 8.93 6.25 17.42
C PHE A 300 10.20 5.63 16.85
N GLU A 301 11.17 6.45 16.46
CA GLU A 301 12.45 6.04 15.89
C GLU A 301 12.29 4.94 14.81
N TRP A 302 11.29 5.11 13.93
CA TRP A 302 11.04 4.12 12.88
C TRP A 302 12.18 4.12 11.86
N GLU A 303 12.33 3.02 11.14
CA GLU A 303 13.37 2.82 10.15
C GLU A 303 12.77 2.73 8.75
N SER A 304 13.48 3.28 7.76
CA SER A 304 13.09 3.16 6.35
C SER A 304 12.91 1.71 5.95
N SER A 305 11.92 1.43 5.13
CA SER A 305 11.55 0.05 4.78
C SER A 305 11.29 -0.13 3.29
N PHE A 306 11.23 -1.38 2.86
CA PHE A 306 10.95 -1.76 1.48
C PHE A 306 9.67 -2.58 1.37
N ILE A 307 8.98 -2.39 0.23
CA ILE A 307 7.93 -3.29 -0.24
C ILE A 307 8.43 -3.93 -1.53
N TYR A 308 8.31 -5.25 -1.60
CA TYR A 308 8.60 -6.04 -2.79
C TYR A 308 7.32 -6.60 -3.36
N GLU A 309 7.05 -6.33 -4.61
CA GLU A 309 5.81 -6.69 -5.28
C GLU A 309 6.10 -7.50 -6.54
N ILE A 310 5.36 -8.56 -6.76
CA ILE A 310 5.39 -9.31 -8.00
C ILE A 310 3.98 -9.73 -8.39
N GLY A 311 3.63 -9.52 -9.64
CA GLY A 311 2.32 -9.87 -10.14
C GLY A 311 2.31 -10.34 -11.58
N VAL A 312 1.30 -11.13 -11.89
CA VAL A 312 1.02 -11.62 -13.23
C VAL A 312 -0.46 -11.39 -13.54
N SER A 313 -0.74 -10.99 -14.76
CA SER A 313 -2.11 -11.00 -15.28
C SER A 313 -2.16 -11.57 -16.69
N TYR A 314 -3.31 -12.18 -16.99
CA TYR A 314 -3.63 -12.67 -18.33
C TYR A 314 -5.01 -12.21 -18.76
N THR A 315 -5.06 -11.49 -19.85
CA THR A 315 -6.31 -11.08 -20.50
C THR A 315 -6.58 -11.98 -21.70
N THR A 316 -7.66 -12.71 -21.66
CA THR A 316 -8.08 -13.60 -22.76
C THR A 316 -8.55 -12.80 -23.97
N ARG A 317 -8.67 -13.44 -25.13
CA ARG A 317 -9.26 -12.83 -26.33
C ARG A 317 -10.73 -12.40 -26.13
N GLY A 318 -11.45 -13.04 -25.22
CA GLY A 318 -12.82 -12.66 -24.84
C GLY A 318 -12.90 -11.55 -23.80
N GLY A 319 -11.76 -10.96 -23.39
CA GLY A 319 -11.68 -9.86 -22.45
C GLY A 319 -11.74 -10.27 -20.99
N TYR A 320 -11.76 -11.55 -20.62
CA TYR A 320 -11.65 -11.97 -19.24
C TYR A 320 -10.23 -11.79 -18.72
N ILE A 321 -10.10 -11.25 -17.50
CA ILE A 321 -8.84 -10.96 -16.85
C ILE A 321 -8.69 -11.90 -15.66
N PHE A 322 -7.55 -12.58 -15.57
CA PHE A 322 -7.11 -13.34 -14.41
C PHE A 322 -5.82 -12.72 -13.91
N ALA A 323 -5.70 -12.53 -12.61
CA ALA A 323 -4.51 -11.96 -12.00
C ALA A 323 -4.15 -12.70 -10.72
N ALA A 324 -2.85 -12.74 -10.43
CA ALA A 324 -2.31 -13.20 -9.17
C ALA A 324 -1.06 -12.37 -8.84
N GLY A 325 -0.80 -12.21 -7.55
CA GLY A 325 0.37 -11.47 -7.10
C GLY A 325 0.73 -11.80 -5.66
N TYR A 326 1.90 -11.38 -5.30
CA TYR A 326 2.43 -11.45 -3.95
C TYR A 326 3.17 -10.16 -3.65
N ASP A 327 2.97 -9.64 -2.45
CA ASP A 327 3.75 -8.54 -1.94
C ASP A 327 4.24 -8.84 -0.52
N LEU A 328 5.48 -8.45 -0.27
CA LEU A 328 6.14 -8.49 1.02
C LEU A 328 6.39 -7.06 1.48
N ASN A 329 5.73 -6.69 2.55
CA ASN A 329 5.92 -5.42 3.23
C ASN A 329 6.86 -5.66 4.41
N GLN A 330 8.03 -5.05 4.39
CA GLN A 330 9.02 -5.18 5.46
C GLN A 330 8.68 -4.26 6.65
N ASN A 331 8.90 -4.72 7.91
CA ASN A 331 8.66 -3.96 9.16
C ASN A 331 9.51 -2.67 9.25
N SER A 332 8.94 -1.57 9.72
CA SER A 332 9.63 -0.28 9.97
C SER A 332 9.77 0.06 11.44
N GLN A 333 9.07 -0.64 12.32
CA GLN A 333 9.03 -0.34 13.75
C GLN A 333 10.09 -1.13 14.52
N PRO A 334 11.10 -0.51 15.16
CA PRO A 334 12.07 -1.22 15.98
C PRO A 334 11.42 -1.80 17.23
N ASP A 335 11.94 -2.93 17.76
CA ASP A 335 11.43 -3.56 18.98
C ASP A 335 11.45 -2.60 20.17
N LYS A 336 12.52 -1.80 20.28
CA LYS A 336 12.73 -0.82 21.34
C LYS A 336 11.55 0.13 21.53
N ASN A 337 11.00 0.64 20.42
CA ASN A 337 9.89 1.62 20.41
C ASN A 337 8.60 1.00 19.86
N PHE A 338 8.40 -0.30 20.10
CA PHE A 338 7.22 -1.00 19.61
C PHE A 338 5.95 -0.49 20.27
N THR A 339 4.92 -0.26 19.45
CA THR A 339 3.55 -0.03 19.91
C THR A 339 2.58 -0.94 19.18
N ALA A 340 1.68 -1.58 19.91
CA ALA A 340 0.64 -2.42 19.36
C ALA A 340 -0.45 -1.62 18.60
N GLY A 341 -0.40 -0.28 18.59
CA GLY A 341 -1.30 0.57 17.82
C GLY A 341 -1.18 0.35 16.31
N VAL A 342 0.05 0.13 15.83
CA VAL A 342 0.32 -0.24 14.43
C VAL A 342 0.58 -1.73 14.28
N SER A 343 1.15 -2.38 15.31
CA SER A 343 1.57 -3.81 15.34
C SER A 343 2.36 -4.20 14.08
N ASP A 344 3.35 -3.37 13.73
CA ASP A 344 4.08 -3.55 12.49
C ASP A 344 5.00 -4.78 12.54
N ALA A 345 4.98 -5.59 11.48
CA ALA A 345 5.73 -6.84 11.33
C ALA A 345 5.90 -7.16 9.85
N ASP A 346 6.86 -7.97 9.45
CA ASP A 346 6.94 -8.45 8.07
C ASP A 346 5.59 -9.04 7.65
N ARG A 347 4.95 -8.40 6.66
CA ARG A 347 3.60 -8.76 6.24
C ARG A 347 3.61 -9.33 4.84
N HIS A 348 3.11 -10.54 4.73
CA HIS A 348 2.97 -11.29 3.48
C HIS A 348 1.54 -11.17 2.96
N TRP A 349 1.38 -10.69 1.72
CA TRP A 349 0.10 -10.60 1.07
C TRP A 349 0.04 -11.52 -0.15
N PHE A 350 -1.00 -12.32 -0.23
CA PHE A 350 -1.32 -13.17 -1.37
C PHE A 350 -2.55 -12.62 -2.05
N ASN A 351 -2.45 -12.36 -3.35
CA ASN A 351 -3.43 -11.63 -4.12
C ASN A 351 -3.93 -12.48 -5.28
N VAL A 352 -5.23 -12.49 -5.50
CA VAL A 352 -5.85 -13.07 -6.69
C VAL A 352 -6.94 -12.15 -7.19
N GLY A 353 -7.21 -12.18 -8.49
CA GLY A 353 -8.29 -11.37 -9.05
C GLY A 353 -8.85 -11.91 -10.34
N PHE A 354 -10.10 -11.54 -10.55
CA PHE A 354 -10.88 -11.85 -11.74
C PHE A 354 -11.62 -10.62 -12.22
N GLY A 355 -11.63 -10.41 -13.52
CA GLY A 355 -12.28 -9.25 -14.10
C GLY A 355 -12.64 -9.42 -15.56
N ARG A 356 -13.15 -8.36 -16.14
CA ARG A 356 -13.46 -8.31 -17.56
C ARG A 356 -13.13 -6.94 -18.14
N LYS A 357 -12.51 -6.93 -19.29
CA LYS A 357 -12.24 -5.76 -20.13
C LYS A 357 -13.12 -5.80 -21.37
N SER A 358 -13.79 -4.70 -21.66
CA SER A 358 -14.48 -4.45 -22.92
C SER A 358 -14.04 -3.09 -23.49
N GLU A 359 -14.54 -2.71 -24.64
CA GLU A 359 -14.23 -1.40 -25.26
C GLU A 359 -14.68 -0.23 -24.38
N LYS A 360 -15.89 -0.30 -23.83
CA LYS A 360 -16.50 0.81 -23.09
C LYS A 360 -16.29 0.75 -21.58
N PHE A 361 -16.16 -0.44 -21.02
CA PHE A 361 -16.00 -0.60 -19.59
C PHE A 361 -15.11 -1.78 -19.23
N SER A 362 -14.52 -1.73 -18.07
CA SER A 362 -13.81 -2.84 -17.45
C SER A 362 -14.19 -2.92 -15.98
N TRP A 363 -14.07 -4.08 -15.38
CA TRP A 363 -14.20 -4.25 -13.93
C TRP A 363 -13.21 -5.30 -13.44
N MET A 364 -12.83 -5.18 -12.19
CA MET A 364 -11.95 -6.11 -11.51
C MET A 364 -12.44 -6.33 -10.08
N LEU A 365 -12.46 -7.59 -9.65
CA LEU A 365 -12.62 -8.00 -8.26
C LEU A 365 -11.33 -8.67 -7.83
N GLY A 366 -10.73 -8.18 -6.75
CA GLY A 366 -9.55 -8.74 -6.13
C GLY A 366 -9.85 -9.24 -4.73
N TYR A 367 -9.16 -10.30 -4.31
CA TYR A 367 -9.11 -10.79 -2.95
C TYR A 367 -7.67 -10.86 -2.47
N GLN A 368 -7.44 -10.41 -1.24
CA GLN A 368 -6.15 -10.48 -0.59
C GLN A 368 -6.25 -11.24 0.74
N LEU A 369 -5.24 -12.06 0.99
CA LEU A 369 -4.98 -12.68 2.28
C LEU A 369 -3.65 -12.16 2.81
N GLY A 370 -3.69 -11.46 3.95
CA GLY A 370 -2.53 -10.94 4.65
C GLY A 370 -2.20 -11.77 5.89
N TYR A 371 -0.92 -11.98 6.11
CA TYR A 371 -0.41 -12.65 7.31
C TYR A 371 0.87 -11.97 7.79
N SER A 372 0.95 -11.75 9.11
CA SER A 372 2.19 -11.34 9.78
C SER A 372 2.26 -11.93 11.19
N ASN A 373 3.48 -12.07 11.70
CA ASN A 373 3.73 -12.50 13.08
C ASN A 373 5.07 -11.90 13.56
N ARG A 374 5.11 -11.48 14.81
CA ARG A 374 6.28 -10.88 15.43
C ARG A 374 6.34 -11.21 16.91
N THR A 375 7.54 -11.44 17.44
CA THR A 375 7.80 -11.50 18.87
C THR A 375 8.67 -10.31 19.27
N VAL A 376 8.20 -9.51 20.20
CA VAL A 376 8.87 -8.33 20.76
C VAL A 376 9.38 -8.68 22.15
N ASN A 377 10.68 -8.45 22.40
CA ASN A 377 11.32 -8.82 23.68
C ASN A 377 12.07 -7.65 24.33
N GLU A 378 12.37 -6.60 23.57
CA GLU A 378 13.28 -5.52 23.98
C GLU A 378 12.59 -4.14 23.98
N ALA A 379 11.26 -4.10 24.11
CA ALA A 379 10.52 -2.84 24.19
C ALA A 379 10.91 -2.05 25.45
N ILE A 380 11.08 -0.73 25.31
CA ILE A 380 11.31 0.18 26.46
C ILE A 380 10.17 0.07 27.47
N ASN A 381 8.91 0.00 26.99
CA ASN A 381 7.79 -0.34 27.84
C ASN A 381 7.65 -1.88 27.91
N PRO A 382 7.99 -2.53 29.04
CA PRO A 382 7.93 -3.98 29.15
C PRO A 382 6.56 -4.60 28.87
N LEU A 383 5.48 -3.82 29.03
CA LEU A 383 4.10 -4.25 28.73
C LEU A 383 3.83 -4.38 27.23
N ALA A 384 4.73 -3.87 26.38
CA ALA A 384 4.69 -4.09 24.94
C ALA A 384 5.41 -5.38 24.50
N ASN A 385 6.15 -6.05 25.40
CA ASN A 385 6.79 -7.33 25.08
C ASN A 385 5.75 -8.43 24.97
N GLY A 386 5.78 -9.17 23.87
CA GLY A 386 4.82 -10.21 23.61
C GLY A 386 4.89 -10.74 22.18
N ARG A 387 3.95 -11.60 21.84
CA ARG A 387 3.76 -12.12 20.50
C ARG A 387 2.55 -11.47 19.84
N TYR A 388 2.73 -10.96 18.64
CA TYR A 388 1.72 -10.27 17.86
C TYR A 388 1.51 -11.01 16.55
N GLU A 389 0.27 -11.40 16.27
CA GLU A 389 -0.13 -12.06 15.04
C GLU A 389 -1.22 -11.24 14.33
N ALA A 390 -1.18 -11.22 13.01
CA ALA A 390 -2.23 -10.62 12.22
C ALA A 390 -2.63 -11.51 11.06
N ARG A 391 -3.95 -11.61 10.84
CA ARG A 391 -4.57 -12.25 9.67
C ARG A 391 -5.61 -11.32 9.10
N HIS A 392 -5.34 -10.80 7.92
CA HIS A 392 -6.20 -9.84 7.25
C HIS A 392 -6.86 -10.48 6.04
N ASN A 393 -8.13 -10.15 5.83
CA ASN A 393 -8.87 -10.52 4.64
C ASN A 393 -9.39 -9.25 3.99
N ALA A 394 -9.12 -9.07 2.70
CA ALA A 394 -9.60 -7.90 1.99
C ALA A 394 -10.23 -8.26 0.65
N LEU A 395 -11.24 -7.48 0.29
CA LEU A 395 -11.84 -7.46 -1.03
C LEU A 395 -11.66 -6.07 -1.63
N ILE A 396 -11.30 -6.02 -2.90
CA ILE A 396 -11.25 -4.79 -3.65
C ILE A 396 -12.04 -4.93 -4.95
N PHE A 397 -12.81 -3.92 -5.26
CA PHE A 397 -13.56 -3.83 -6.51
C PHE A 397 -13.28 -2.50 -7.19
N SER A 398 -13.03 -2.53 -8.50
CA SER A 398 -12.95 -1.34 -9.34
C SER A 398 -13.80 -1.52 -10.60
N TRP A 399 -14.53 -0.46 -10.92
CA TRP A 399 -15.21 -0.27 -12.19
C TRP A 399 -14.51 0.84 -12.97
N GLN A 400 -14.24 0.59 -14.25
CA GLN A 400 -13.64 1.54 -15.18
C GLN A 400 -14.59 1.79 -16.32
N GLN A 401 -14.78 3.06 -16.68
CA GLN A 401 -15.56 3.52 -17.80
C GLN A 401 -14.70 4.32 -18.77
N ASN A 402 -14.76 4.00 -20.05
CA ASN A 402 -14.15 4.76 -21.15
C ASN A 402 -15.24 5.61 -21.85
N PHE A 403 -14.86 6.83 -22.34
CA PHE A 403 -15.81 7.82 -22.90
C PHE A 403 -15.40 8.27 -24.29
#